data_0ab49b9b9507667df0f6a36b2f3275f1
#
_entry.id   0ab49b9b9507667df0f6a36b2f3275f1
#
_cell.length_a   1.000
_cell.length_b   1.000
_cell.length_c   1.000
_cell.angle_alpha   90.00
_cell.angle_beta   90.00
_cell.angle_gamma   90.00
#
_symmetry.space_group_name_H-M   'P 1'
#
loop_
_entity.id
_entity.type
_entity.pdbx_description
1 polymer ?
#
loop_
_entity_poly.entity_id
_entity_poly.type
_entity_poly.pdbx_seq_one_letter_code
_entity_poly.pdbx_strand_id
1 'polypeptide(L)'
;MKYLFFKTLLIILFISASGLAFSQTSFNDYKKASFKTVDIFNKKEDSLKKEFEKKGLQWPAKYVYIRSFKYDAQLEVWVKSDAKEQFKLFKTYRVCMQSGTMGPKRFQGDYQVPEGFYYINEFNPNSNYHLALGLNYPNASDRILSDSLRPCGEIYIHGSCVSIGCIPLTDDQIEELYIIASYAKANGQDFIPVHVFPVKYSVKKSMDYLNSTTKKNLQLQQFALQLREAYDKFEEKKQIPIILVNKKGQYVFN
;
A
#
# COMPACT_ATOMS: atom_id res chain seq x y z
N MET A 1 35.05 -40.92 -30.56
CA MET A 1 34.04 -39.86 -30.83
C MET A 1 32.75 -39.97 -29.99
N LYS A 2 32.23 -41.17 -29.70
CA LYS A 2 31.01 -41.36 -28.86
C LYS A 2 31.11 -40.93 -27.38
N TYR A 3 32.30 -41.06 -26.76
CA TYR A 3 32.50 -40.69 -25.36
C TYR A 3 32.64 -39.20 -25.08
N LEU A 4 32.98 -38.40 -26.07
CA LEU A 4 33.11 -36.94 -25.93
C LEU A 4 31.74 -36.23 -25.93
N PHE A 5 30.79 -36.79 -26.68
CA PHE A 5 29.41 -36.27 -26.74
C PHE A 5 28.63 -36.51 -25.44
N PHE A 6 28.91 -37.60 -24.72
CA PHE A 6 28.22 -37.92 -23.47
C PHE A 6 28.65 -37.03 -22.30
N LYS A 7 29.94 -36.61 -22.28
CA LYS A 7 30.45 -35.68 -21.24
C LYS A 7 29.94 -34.25 -21.43
N THR A 8 29.78 -33.79 -22.65
CA THR A 8 29.23 -32.47 -22.95
C THR A 8 27.73 -32.37 -22.65
N LEU A 9 26.97 -33.44 -22.87
CA LEU A 9 25.54 -33.48 -22.54
C LEU A 9 25.30 -33.48 -21.03
N LEU A 10 26.17 -34.12 -20.23
CA LEU A 10 26.05 -34.08 -18.76
C LEU A 10 26.38 -32.71 -18.16
N ILE A 11 27.30 -31.94 -18.77
CA ILE A 11 27.66 -30.59 -18.30
C ILE A 11 26.53 -29.61 -18.63
N ILE A 12 25.85 -29.76 -19.77
CA ILE A 12 24.71 -28.89 -20.14
C ILE A 12 23.48 -29.15 -19.23
N LEU A 13 23.28 -30.39 -18.79
CA LEU A 13 22.19 -30.73 -17.85
C LEU A 13 22.42 -30.15 -16.43
N PHE A 14 23.67 -29.95 -16.03
CA PHE A 14 24.01 -29.37 -14.71
C PHE A 14 23.91 -27.82 -14.69
N ILE A 15 24.05 -27.15 -15.84
CA ILE A 15 23.96 -25.68 -15.93
C ILE A 15 22.49 -25.21 -15.95
N SER A 16 21.54 -26.07 -16.38
CA SER A 16 20.12 -25.73 -16.38
C SER A 16 19.41 -25.86 -15.03
N ALA A 17 20.11 -26.38 -13.98
CA ALA A 17 19.56 -26.58 -12.63
C ALA A 17 19.94 -25.46 -11.64
N SER A 18 20.72 -24.46 -12.06
CA SER A 18 20.91 -23.25 -11.26
C SER A 18 19.72 -22.30 -11.45
N GLY A 19 18.54 -22.77 -11.04
CA GLY A 19 17.40 -21.88 -10.81
C GLY A 19 17.84 -20.80 -9.83
N LEU A 20 17.74 -19.55 -10.24
CA LEU A 20 17.89 -18.40 -9.37
C LEU A 20 16.92 -18.60 -8.20
N ALA A 21 17.43 -19.12 -7.08
CA ALA A 21 16.71 -19.14 -5.83
C ALA A 21 16.56 -17.67 -5.40
N PHE A 22 15.50 -17.01 -5.84
CA PHE A 22 15.08 -15.76 -5.22
C PHE A 22 14.78 -16.10 -3.77
N SER A 23 15.67 -15.70 -2.87
CA SER A 23 15.44 -15.81 -1.45
C SER A 23 14.20 -14.98 -1.13
N GLN A 24 13.07 -15.67 -0.92
CA GLN A 24 11.86 -15.03 -0.44
C GLN A 24 12.10 -14.59 1.00
N THR A 25 12.01 -13.29 1.27
CA THR A 25 12.14 -12.74 2.62
C THR A 25 11.16 -13.44 3.54
N SER A 26 11.67 -14.11 4.57
CA SER A 26 10.82 -14.85 5.51
C SER A 26 10.13 -13.89 6.49
N PHE A 27 9.03 -14.34 7.10
CA PHE A 27 8.40 -13.59 8.18
C PHE A 27 9.38 -13.26 9.33
N ASN A 28 10.29 -14.19 9.65
CA ASN A 28 11.31 -13.98 10.68
C ASN A 28 12.25 -12.82 10.36
N ASP A 29 12.50 -12.52 9.08
CA ASP A 29 13.36 -11.41 8.70
C ASP A 29 12.71 -10.07 9.06
N TYR A 30 11.38 -9.92 8.88
CA TYR A 30 10.66 -8.74 9.32
C TYR A 30 10.57 -8.64 10.84
N LYS A 31 10.29 -9.74 11.53
CA LYS A 31 10.21 -9.79 13.00
C LYS A 31 11.56 -9.45 13.64
N LYS A 32 12.66 -9.94 13.07
CA LYS A 32 14.03 -9.76 13.59
C LYS A 32 14.76 -8.56 12.97
N ALA A 33 14.11 -7.73 12.18
CA ALA A 33 14.73 -6.60 11.49
C ALA A 33 15.34 -5.56 12.45
N SER A 34 14.83 -5.47 13.69
CA SER A 34 15.39 -4.65 14.77
C SER A 34 14.96 -5.18 16.13
N PHE A 35 15.65 -4.78 17.22
CA PHE A 35 15.17 -5.07 18.58
C PHE A 35 13.78 -4.53 18.84
N LYS A 36 13.45 -3.36 18.29
CA LYS A 36 12.13 -2.74 18.38
C LYS A 36 11.06 -3.64 17.77
N THR A 37 11.29 -4.19 16.56
CA THR A 37 10.32 -5.06 15.90
C THR A 37 10.11 -6.35 16.68
N VAL A 38 11.17 -6.96 17.21
CA VAL A 38 11.03 -8.17 18.07
C VAL A 38 10.08 -7.90 19.24
N ASP A 39 10.27 -6.79 19.96
CA ASP A 39 9.45 -6.43 21.10
C ASP A 39 7.98 -6.16 20.71
N ILE A 40 7.76 -5.40 19.62
CA ILE A 40 6.44 -5.07 19.09
C ILE A 40 5.68 -6.35 18.70
N PHE A 41 6.31 -7.25 17.94
CA PHE A 41 5.68 -8.50 17.52
C PHE A 41 5.31 -9.37 18.73
N ASN A 42 6.22 -9.51 19.71
CA ASN A 42 5.94 -10.28 20.92
C ASN A 42 4.79 -9.72 21.74
N LYS A 43 4.61 -8.39 21.77
CA LYS A 43 3.53 -7.74 22.52
C LYS A 43 2.17 -7.79 21.82
N LYS A 44 2.14 -7.69 20.48
CA LYS A 44 0.91 -7.43 19.74
C LYS A 44 0.38 -8.60 18.92
N GLU A 45 1.22 -9.55 18.54
CA GLU A 45 0.86 -10.62 17.63
C GLU A 45 -0.35 -11.43 18.13
N ASP A 46 -0.35 -11.83 19.41
CA ASP A 46 -1.43 -12.60 20.01
C ASP A 46 -2.75 -11.82 20.10
N SER A 47 -2.68 -10.52 20.37
CA SER A 47 -3.87 -9.66 20.41
C SER A 47 -4.47 -9.47 19.02
N LEU A 48 -3.64 -9.28 18.00
CA LEU A 48 -4.07 -9.21 16.60
C LEU A 48 -4.72 -10.51 16.14
N LYS A 49 -4.10 -11.65 16.45
CA LYS A 49 -4.69 -12.97 16.16
C LYS A 49 -6.09 -13.11 16.74
N LYS A 50 -6.27 -12.77 18.02
CA LYS A 50 -7.59 -12.79 18.68
C LYS A 50 -8.59 -11.83 18.03
N GLU A 51 -8.15 -10.64 17.57
CA GLU A 51 -9.04 -9.71 16.84
C GLU A 51 -9.49 -10.29 15.49
N PHE A 52 -8.59 -10.95 14.74
CA PHE A 52 -8.94 -11.65 13.51
C PHE A 52 -9.97 -12.75 13.77
N GLU A 53 -9.71 -13.62 14.75
CA GLU A 53 -10.61 -14.71 15.15
C GLU A 53 -11.99 -14.19 15.55
N LYS A 54 -12.05 -13.13 16.37
CA LYS A 54 -13.32 -12.49 16.79
C LYS A 54 -14.15 -11.97 15.61
N LYS A 55 -13.49 -11.61 14.51
CA LYS A 55 -14.15 -11.12 13.27
C LYS A 55 -14.42 -12.23 12.26
N GLY A 56 -14.11 -13.49 12.58
CA GLY A 56 -14.22 -14.62 11.65
C GLY A 56 -13.26 -14.49 10.45
N LEU A 57 -12.09 -13.90 10.68
CA LEU A 57 -11.03 -13.74 9.69
C LEU A 57 -9.90 -14.71 9.97
N GLN A 58 -9.26 -15.21 8.92
CA GLN A 58 -8.11 -16.10 9.06
C GLN A 58 -6.86 -15.29 9.41
N TRP A 59 -6.12 -15.77 10.41
CA TRP A 59 -4.79 -15.27 10.77
C TRP A 59 -3.70 -16.27 10.37
N PRO A 60 -2.57 -15.80 9.80
CA PRO A 60 -2.39 -14.46 9.23
C PRO A 60 -3.15 -14.30 7.91
N ALA A 61 -3.52 -13.07 7.57
CA ALA A 61 -4.06 -12.77 6.26
C ALA A 61 -2.99 -12.99 5.18
N LYS A 62 -3.38 -13.60 4.06
CA LYS A 62 -2.48 -13.79 2.92
C LYS A 62 -2.45 -12.56 2.02
N TYR A 63 -3.57 -11.85 1.93
CA TYR A 63 -3.69 -10.64 1.12
C TYR A 63 -4.21 -9.50 1.96
N VAL A 64 -3.54 -8.36 1.84
CA VAL A 64 -3.87 -7.09 2.49
C VAL A 64 -4.09 -6.03 1.43
N TYR A 65 -5.08 -5.18 1.63
CA TYR A 65 -5.35 -3.99 0.85
C TYR A 65 -5.63 -2.82 1.77
N ILE A 66 -5.02 -1.67 1.50
CA ILE A 66 -5.10 -0.48 2.33
C ILE A 66 -5.79 0.64 1.53
N ARG A 67 -6.74 1.33 2.17
CA ARG A 67 -7.37 2.53 1.61
C ARG A 67 -7.24 3.69 2.58
N SER A 68 -6.72 4.82 2.13
CA SER A 68 -6.66 6.06 2.90
C SER A 68 -7.61 7.10 2.33
N PHE A 69 -8.34 7.80 3.19
CA PHE A 69 -9.30 8.85 2.83
C PHE A 69 -8.88 10.15 3.49
N LYS A 70 -8.39 11.10 2.69
CA LYS A 70 -7.77 12.34 3.21
C LYS A 70 -8.73 13.16 4.06
N TYR A 71 -9.88 13.55 3.50
CA TYR A 71 -10.86 14.38 4.21
C TYR A 71 -11.44 13.69 5.45
N ASP A 72 -11.71 12.41 5.34
CA ASP A 72 -12.31 11.62 6.42
C ASP A 72 -11.30 11.26 7.53
N ALA A 73 -10.01 11.50 7.29
CA ALA A 73 -8.90 11.13 8.17
C ALA A 73 -8.96 9.66 8.61
N GLN A 74 -9.23 8.75 7.64
CA GLN A 74 -9.37 7.33 7.87
C GLN A 74 -8.41 6.52 7.01
N LEU A 75 -7.91 5.41 7.57
CA LEU A 75 -7.17 4.39 6.87
C LEU A 75 -7.82 3.03 7.16
N GLU A 76 -8.35 2.40 6.13
CA GLU A 76 -8.99 1.09 6.20
C GLU A 76 -8.02 -0.01 5.82
N VAL A 77 -8.02 -1.10 6.58
CA VAL A 77 -7.26 -2.32 6.30
C VAL A 77 -8.25 -3.43 5.94
N TRP A 78 -8.16 -3.89 4.72
CA TRP A 78 -8.95 -4.97 4.15
C TRP A 78 -8.10 -6.21 3.97
N VAL A 79 -8.65 -7.39 4.24
CA VAL A 79 -7.91 -8.64 4.23
C VAL A 79 -8.69 -9.77 3.55
N LYS A 80 -7.97 -10.76 3.03
CA LYS A 80 -8.52 -12.03 2.58
C LYS A 80 -7.46 -13.14 2.65
N SER A 81 -7.90 -14.39 2.67
CA SER A 81 -7.03 -15.56 2.84
C SER A 81 -6.71 -16.27 1.54
N ASP A 82 -7.58 -16.12 0.51
CA ASP A 82 -7.39 -16.70 -0.80
C ASP A 82 -7.59 -15.64 -1.92
N ALA A 83 -6.95 -15.85 -3.06
CA ALA A 83 -7.03 -14.92 -4.19
C ALA A 83 -8.46 -14.75 -4.72
N LYS A 84 -9.29 -15.81 -4.65
CA LYS A 84 -10.67 -15.83 -5.15
C LYS A 84 -11.68 -15.24 -4.15
N GLU A 85 -11.31 -15.14 -2.88
CA GLU A 85 -12.19 -14.56 -1.84
C GLU A 85 -12.35 -13.06 -2.04
N GLN A 86 -13.49 -12.53 -1.58
CA GLN A 86 -13.72 -11.10 -1.43
C GLN A 86 -12.93 -10.55 -0.25
N PHE A 87 -12.40 -9.33 -0.38
CA PHE A 87 -11.82 -8.62 0.74
C PHE A 87 -12.87 -8.32 1.82
N LYS A 88 -12.50 -8.51 3.07
CA LYS A 88 -13.30 -8.17 4.26
C LYS A 88 -12.58 -7.07 5.04
N LEU A 89 -13.34 -6.11 5.56
CA LEU A 89 -12.77 -5.04 6.38
C LEU A 89 -12.31 -5.63 7.73
N PHE A 90 -11.00 -5.53 7.98
CA PHE A 90 -10.45 -5.88 9.28
C PHE A 90 -10.59 -4.71 10.26
N LYS A 91 -10.03 -3.54 9.93
CA LYS A 91 -9.97 -2.41 10.87
C LYS A 91 -9.95 -1.07 10.11
N THR A 92 -10.45 -0.03 10.76
CA THR A 92 -10.30 1.36 10.33
C THR A 92 -9.50 2.09 11.38
N TYR A 93 -8.36 2.64 10.99
CA TYR A 93 -7.52 3.50 11.81
C TYR A 93 -7.85 4.97 11.55
N ARG A 94 -7.65 5.80 12.58
CA ARG A 94 -7.70 7.25 12.41
C ARG A 94 -6.33 7.76 11.97
N VAL A 95 -6.28 8.46 10.84
CA VAL A 95 -5.09 9.21 10.43
C VAL A 95 -4.96 10.42 11.34
N CYS A 96 -3.81 10.55 12.02
CA CYS A 96 -3.63 11.55 13.09
C CYS A 96 -3.65 12.98 12.58
N MET A 97 -3.04 13.23 11.43
CA MET A 97 -2.84 14.54 10.84
C MET A 97 -2.96 14.46 9.33
N GLN A 98 -3.56 15.47 8.74
CA GLN A 98 -3.58 15.68 7.31
C GLN A 98 -2.78 16.92 6.96
N SER A 99 -1.95 16.83 5.92
CA SER A 99 -1.28 17.98 5.33
C SER A 99 -1.75 18.20 3.89
N GLY A 100 -1.70 19.44 3.46
CA GLY A 100 -2.15 19.83 2.12
C GLY A 100 -3.68 19.91 1.99
N THR A 101 -4.14 19.91 0.74
CA THR A 101 -5.54 20.05 0.35
C THR A 101 -6.00 18.85 -0.51
N MET A 102 -7.21 18.87 -1.05
CA MET A 102 -7.66 17.89 -2.04
C MET A 102 -6.84 18.02 -3.33
N GLY A 103 -6.47 16.90 -3.90
CA GLY A 103 -5.71 16.81 -5.13
C GLY A 103 -4.41 16.02 -4.98
N PRO A 104 -3.81 15.64 -6.11
CA PRO A 104 -2.59 14.86 -6.14
C PRO A 104 -1.37 15.68 -5.69
N LYS A 105 -0.35 15.00 -5.20
CA LYS A 105 0.98 15.58 -4.97
C LYS A 105 1.70 15.71 -6.31
N ARG A 106 2.30 16.90 -6.60
CA ARG A 106 2.92 17.20 -7.88
C ARG A 106 4.38 17.64 -7.84
N PHE A 107 4.88 18.08 -6.68
CA PHE A 107 6.29 18.43 -6.52
C PHE A 107 6.76 18.29 -5.08
N GLN A 108 8.07 18.22 -4.89
CA GLN A 108 8.66 18.17 -3.56
C GLN A 108 8.41 19.49 -2.82
N GLY A 109 8.03 19.40 -1.53
CA GLY A 109 7.76 20.56 -0.69
C GLY A 109 6.36 21.19 -0.88
N ASP A 110 5.45 20.56 -1.62
CA ASP A 110 4.05 21.00 -1.72
C ASP A 110 3.20 20.64 -0.50
N TYR A 111 3.78 19.95 0.47
CA TYR A 111 3.10 19.47 1.69
C TYR A 111 1.84 18.64 1.45
N GLN A 112 1.67 18.09 0.24
CA GLN A 112 0.52 17.28 -0.11
C GLN A 112 0.71 15.82 0.25
N VAL A 113 -0.31 15.23 0.88
CA VAL A 113 -0.50 13.78 0.85
C VAL A 113 -0.92 13.41 -0.57
N PRO A 114 -0.23 12.47 -1.25
CA PRO A 114 -0.58 12.09 -2.61
C PRO A 114 -1.97 11.46 -2.67
N GLU A 115 -2.64 11.57 -3.80
CA GLU A 115 -3.86 10.84 -4.15
C GLU A 115 -3.57 9.96 -5.37
N GLY A 116 -4.00 8.71 -5.33
CA GLY A 116 -3.72 7.75 -6.40
C GLY A 116 -3.60 6.32 -5.92
N PHE A 117 -2.98 5.48 -6.76
CA PHE A 117 -2.87 4.05 -6.55
C PHE A 117 -1.42 3.64 -6.40
N TYR A 118 -1.08 3.20 -5.20
CA TYR A 118 0.27 2.87 -4.76
C TYR A 118 0.34 1.44 -4.23
N TYR A 119 1.55 1.01 -3.85
CA TYR A 119 1.79 -0.20 -3.07
C TYR A 119 2.94 0.03 -2.09
N ILE A 120 3.02 -0.79 -1.06
CA ILE A 120 4.15 -0.76 -0.12
C ILE A 120 5.38 -1.31 -0.84
N ASN A 121 6.43 -0.49 -0.93
CA ASN A 121 7.72 -0.86 -1.52
C ASN A 121 8.85 -1.00 -0.49
N GLU A 122 8.64 -0.53 0.74
CA GLU A 122 9.65 -0.54 1.80
C GLU A 122 9.03 -0.83 3.16
N PHE A 123 9.73 -1.64 3.95
CA PHE A 123 9.47 -1.85 5.37
C PHE A 123 10.63 -1.24 6.15
N ASN A 124 10.43 -0.11 6.83
CA ASN A 124 11.45 0.58 7.59
C ASN A 124 11.23 0.43 9.10
N PRO A 125 11.95 -0.52 9.75
CA PRO A 125 11.84 -0.75 11.19
C PRO A 125 12.59 0.29 12.01
N ASN A 126 13.49 1.06 11.40
CA ASN A 126 14.35 2.04 12.05
C ASN A 126 13.99 3.48 11.69
N SER A 127 12.73 3.70 11.33
CA SER A 127 12.24 5.04 11.03
C SER A 127 12.36 5.99 12.24
N ASN A 128 12.71 7.24 11.95
CA ASN A 128 12.66 8.32 12.96
C ASN A 128 11.24 8.60 13.47
N TYR A 129 10.24 8.10 12.75
CA TYR A 129 8.83 8.19 13.09
C TYR A 129 8.28 6.83 13.54
N HIS A 130 8.98 6.19 14.47
CA HIS A 130 8.69 4.89 15.05
C HIS A 130 8.89 3.72 14.07
N LEU A 131 7.85 3.32 13.33
CA LEU A 131 7.89 2.37 12.21
C LEU A 131 7.35 3.06 10.95
N ALA A 132 7.81 2.64 9.76
CA ALA A 132 7.30 3.18 8.53
C ALA A 132 7.16 2.13 7.41
N LEU A 133 6.14 2.31 6.58
CA LEU A 133 5.87 1.57 5.36
C LEU A 133 5.95 2.55 4.20
N GLY A 134 6.98 2.42 3.36
CA GLY A 134 7.19 3.27 2.19
C GLY A 134 6.20 2.96 1.08
N LEU A 135 5.75 3.99 0.38
CA LEU A 135 4.92 3.86 -0.81
C LEU A 135 5.77 4.04 -2.07
N ASN A 136 5.43 3.33 -3.16
CA ASN A 136 6.06 3.49 -4.48
C ASN A 136 5.71 4.84 -5.15
N TYR A 137 5.68 5.91 -4.34
CA TYR A 137 5.50 7.26 -4.82
C TYR A 137 6.85 7.83 -5.30
N PRO A 138 6.93 8.53 -6.47
CA PRO A 138 5.88 8.73 -7.46
C PRO A 138 5.61 7.47 -8.29
N ASN A 139 4.31 7.15 -8.52
CA ASN A 139 3.91 6.08 -9.42
C ASN A 139 4.02 6.50 -10.91
N ALA A 140 3.58 5.65 -11.84
CA ALA A 140 3.66 5.95 -13.28
C ALA A 140 2.86 7.21 -13.68
N SER A 141 1.67 7.41 -13.10
CA SER A 141 0.84 8.60 -13.32
C SER A 141 1.53 9.86 -12.79
N ASP A 142 2.04 9.80 -11.57
CA ASP A 142 2.73 10.93 -10.94
C ASP A 142 3.96 11.36 -11.72
N ARG A 143 4.77 10.42 -12.23
CA ARG A 143 5.97 10.71 -13.04
C ARG A 143 5.65 11.45 -14.32
N ILE A 144 4.49 11.17 -14.94
CA ILE A 144 4.07 11.85 -16.17
C ILE A 144 3.52 13.26 -15.87
N LEU A 145 2.83 13.42 -14.74
CA LEU A 145 2.05 14.62 -14.44
C LEU A 145 2.70 15.56 -13.42
N SER A 146 3.81 15.16 -12.78
CA SER A 146 4.52 15.98 -11.78
C SER A 146 5.55 16.91 -12.42
N ASP A 147 6.01 17.89 -11.63
CA ASP A 147 7.11 18.79 -11.98
C ASP A 147 8.42 17.99 -12.14
N SER A 148 8.98 17.97 -13.34
CA SER A 148 10.23 17.26 -13.66
C SER A 148 11.49 17.88 -13.03
N LEU A 149 11.44 19.16 -12.66
CA LEU A 149 12.58 19.89 -12.07
C LEU A 149 12.66 19.69 -10.55
N ARG A 150 11.55 19.35 -9.92
CA ARG A 150 11.44 19.10 -8.49
C ARG A 150 10.76 17.75 -8.24
N PRO A 151 11.46 16.65 -8.54
CA PRO A 151 10.89 15.33 -8.37
C PRO A 151 10.45 15.13 -6.92
N CYS A 152 9.38 14.42 -6.75
CA CYS A 152 8.73 14.17 -5.49
C CYS A 152 9.60 13.35 -4.54
N GLY A 153 9.54 13.66 -3.26
CA GLY A 153 10.22 12.90 -2.21
C GLY A 153 9.44 11.66 -1.77
N GLU A 154 10.04 10.92 -0.88
CA GLU A 154 9.50 9.69 -0.31
C GLU A 154 8.24 9.93 0.51
N ILE A 155 7.27 9.04 0.37
CA ILE A 155 6.00 9.05 1.11
C ILE A 155 5.88 7.76 1.90
N TYR A 156 5.50 7.90 3.18
CA TYR A 156 5.35 6.78 4.10
C TYR A 156 4.00 6.80 4.81
N ILE A 157 3.53 5.61 5.20
CA ILE A 157 2.61 5.43 6.33
C ILE A 157 3.48 5.18 7.55
N HIS A 158 3.39 5.99 8.62
CA HIS A 158 4.33 5.93 9.75
C HIS A 158 3.68 6.33 11.08
N GLY A 159 4.37 6.10 12.19
CA GLY A 159 3.97 6.52 13.53
C GLY A 159 4.21 8.00 13.81
N SER A 160 4.14 8.39 15.08
CA SER A 160 4.50 9.72 15.63
C SER A 160 3.61 10.89 15.21
N CYS A 161 2.45 10.66 14.66
CA CYS A 161 1.38 11.67 14.43
C CYS A 161 1.81 13.05 13.88
N VAL A 162 2.86 13.12 13.07
CA VAL A 162 3.32 14.34 12.38
C VAL A 162 3.36 14.14 10.89
N SER A 163 3.07 15.15 10.07
CA SER A 163 3.13 15.01 8.61
C SER A 163 3.40 16.33 7.89
N ILE A 164 4.17 16.22 6.82
CA ILE A 164 4.38 17.23 5.78
C ILE A 164 4.15 16.62 4.38
N GLY A 165 3.29 15.57 4.28
CA GLY A 165 2.97 14.87 3.04
C GLY A 165 2.82 13.35 3.19
N CYS A 166 3.20 12.78 4.34
CA CYS A 166 3.03 11.38 4.68
C CYS A 166 1.63 11.09 5.27
N ILE A 167 1.35 9.81 5.57
CA ILE A 167 0.12 9.34 6.20
C ILE A 167 0.46 8.88 7.63
N PRO A 168 0.33 9.76 8.64
CA PRO A 168 0.72 9.43 10.00
C PRO A 168 -0.40 8.71 10.75
N LEU A 169 -0.02 7.67 11.47
CA LEU A 169 -0.81 6.93 12.43
C LEU A 169 -0.24 7.12 13.83
N THR A 170 -0.96 6.68 14.86
CA THR A 170 -0.35 6.50 16.18
C THR A 170 0.66 5.36 16.13
N ASP A 171 1.61 5.36 17.08
CA ASP A 171 2.62 4.29 17.17
C ASP A 171 1.94 2.93 17.31
N ASP A 172 0.90 2.84 18.12
CA ASP A 172 0.12 1.63 18.32
C ASP A 172 -0.54 1.10 17.04
N GLN A 173 -1.07 2.00 16.20
CA GLN A 173 -1.73 1.66 14.93
C GLN A 173 -0.73 1.23 13.85
N ILE A 174 0.41 1.92 13.73
CA ILE A 174 1.42 1.53 12.75
C ILE A 174 2.09 0.20 13.11
N GLU A 175 2.24 -0.11 14.40
CA GLU A 175 2.75 -1.41 14.86
C GLU A 175 1.84 -2.54 14.39
N GLU A 176 0.52 -2.42 14.59
CA GLU A 176 -0.45 -3.41 14.10
C GLU A 176 -0.39 -3.55 12.58
N LEU A 177 -0.41 -2.44 11.86
CA LEU A 177 -0.38 -2.43 10.39
C LEU A 177 0.92 -3.05 9.86
N TYR A 178 2.07 -2.75 10.49
CA TYR A 178 3.38 -3.27 10.13
C TYR A 178 3.42 -4.80 10.27
N ILE A 179 2.90 -5.35 11.37
CA ILE A 179 2.80 -6.80 11.60
C ILE A 179 1.94 -7.45 10.51
N ILE A 180 0.73 -6.92 10.26
CA ILE A 180 -0.20 -7.47 9.28
C ILE A 180 0.42 -7.46 7.87
N ALA A 181 1.03 -6.34 7.48
CA ALA A 181 1.71 -6.18 6.20
C ALA A 181 2.91 -7.13 6.06
N SER A 182 3.70 -7.32 7.14
CA SER A 182 4.85 -8.23 7.15
C SER A 182 4.43 -9.68 6.90
N TYR A 183 3.33 -10.12 7.52
CA TYR A 183 2.78 -11.45 7.27
C TYR A 183 2.31 -11.63 5.83
N ALA A 184 1.59 -10.66 5.28
CA ALA A 184 1.12 -10.73 3.89
C ALA A 184 2.29 -10.78 2.91
N LYS A 185 3.32 -9.96 3.13
CA LYS A 185 4.55 -9.95 2.31
C LYS A 185 5.28 -11.29 2.39
N ALA A 186 5.48 -11.84 3.59
CA ALA A 186 6.12 -13.14 3.79
C ALA A 186 5.31 -14.31 3.21
N ASN A 187 3.99 -14.17 3.11
CA ASN A 187 3.10 -15.15 2.49
C ASN A 187 2.97 -14.99 0.96
N GLY A 188 3.82 -14.16 0.33
CA GLY A 188 3.94 -14.03 -1.12
C GLY A 188 3.13 -12.92 -1.75
N GLN A 189 2.58 -11.98 -0.97
CA GLN A 189 1.99 -10.76 -1.53
C GLN A 189 3.10 -9.72 -1.81
N ASP A 190 3.72 -9.77 -2.97
CA ASP A 190 4.83 -8.89 -3.33
C ASP A 190 4.45 -7.42 -3.34
N PHE A 191 3.26 -7.08 -3.77
CA PHE A 191 2.73 -5.74 -3.83
C PHE A 191 1.49 -5.63 -2.93
N ILE A 192 1.61 -4.96 -1.78
CA ILE A 192 0.48 -4.66 -0.90
C ILE A 192 -0.13 -3.34 -1.37
N PRO A 193 -1.32 -3.35 -2.00
CA PRO A 193 -1.90 -2.15 -2.60
C PRO A 193 -2.30 -1.13 -1.54
N VAL A 194 -2.02 0.15 -1.83
CA VAL A 194 -2.41 1.30 -1.03
C VAL A 194 -3.08 2.32 -1.94
N HIS A 195 -4.37 2.48 -1.81
CA HIS A 195 -5.12 3.48 -2.57
C HIS A 195 -5.43 4.69 -1.69
N VAL A 196 -5.08 5.87 -2.17
CA VAL A 196 -5.30 7.12 -1.44
C VAL A 196 -6.34 7.95 -2.19
N PHE A 197 -7.47 8.17 -1.53
CA PHE A 197 -8.62 8.87 -2.06
C PHE A 197 -8.76 10.26 -1.42
N PRO A 198 -9.31 11.26 -2.14
CA PRO A 198 -9.60 12.56 -1.54
C PRO A 198 -10.63 12.45 -0.40
N VAL A 199 -11.66 11.64 -0.61
CA VAL A 199 -12.80 11.46 0.30
C VAL A 199 -13.32 10.03 0.28
N LYS A 200 -14.09 9.65 1.28
CA LYS A 200 -14.91 8.43 1.25
C LYS A 200 -16.18 8.71 0.44
N TYR A 201 -16.21 8.24 -0.81
CA TYR A 201 -17.25 8.59 -1.79
C TYR A 201 -18.66 8.12 -1.40
N SER A 202 -18.80 7.16 -0.50
CA SER A 202 -20.10 6.73 0.04
C SER A 202 -20.68 7.66 1.12
N VAL A 203 -19.90 8.65 1.59
CA VAL A 203 -20.32 9.60 2.64
C VAL A 203 -20.74 10.91 2.02
N LYS A 204 -22.02 11.28 2.17
CA LYS A 204 -22.61 12.50 1.57
C LYS A 204 -21.82 13.77 1.94
N LYS A 205 -21.51 13.97 3.24
CA LYS A 205 -20.75 15.13 3.71
C LYS A 205 -19.38 15.24 3.04
N SER A 206 -18.70 14.11 2.83
CA SER A 206 -17.39 14.05 2.20
C SER A 206 -17.47 14.40 0.71
N MET A 207 -18.52 13.93 0.03
CA MET A 207 -18.82 14.29 -1.35
C MET A 207 -19.20 15.78 -1.51
N ASP A 208 -19.99 16.31 -0.61
CA ASP A 208 -20.35 17.76 -0.62
C ASP A 208 -19.09 18.62 -0.46
N TYR A 209 -18.16 18.22 0.42
CA TYR A 209 -16.86 18.87 0.59
C TYR A 209 -16.02 18.80 -0.69
N LEU A 210 -15.85 17.61 -1.28
CA LEU A 210 -15.10 17.44 -2.51
C LEU A 210 -15.65 18.32 -3.64
N ASN A 211 -16.96 18.28 -3.85
CA ASN A 211 -17.63 19.08 -4.88
C ASN A 211 -17.42 20.59 -4.67
N SER A 212 -17.49 21.07 -3.42
CA SER A 212 -17.29 22.48 -3.10
C SER A 212 -15.85 22.93 -3.34
N THR A 213 -14.86 22.11 -2.94
CA THR A 213 -13.43 22.46 -3.05
C THR A 213 -12.90 22.36 -4.47
N THR A 214 -13.47 21.47 -5.29
CA THR A 214 -13.04 21.28 -6.69
C THR A 214 -13.88 22.07 -7.70
N LYS A 215 -14.95 22.76 -7.27
CA LYS A 215 -15.94 23.43 -8.14
C LYS A 215 -15.34 24.28 -9.26
N LYS A 216 -14.23 24.97 -8.99
CA LYS A 216 -13.55 25.85 -9.94
C LYS A 216 -12.36 25.22 -10.66
N ASN A 217 -12.11 23.91 -10.44
CA ASN A 217 -10.97 23.22 -11.02
C ASN A 217 -11.41 21.92 -11.71
N LEU A 218 -11.67 22.03 -13.01
CA LEU A 218 -12.13 20.91 -13.83
C LEU A 218 -11.14 19.74 -13.84
N GLN A 219 -9.84 20.02 -13.80
CA GLN A 219 -8.82 18.96 -13.79
C GLN A 219 -8.87 18.14 -12.50
N LEU A 220 -9.04 18.80 -11.35
CA LEU A 220 -9.23 18.10 -10.07
C LEU A 220 -10.52 17.30 -10.02
N GLN A 221 -11.61 17.82 -10.61
CA GLN A 221 -12.88 17.07 -10.71
C GLN A 221 -12.69 15.80 -11.54
N GLN A 222 -12.07 15.91 -12.71
CA GLN A 222 -11.80 14.77 -13.59
C GLN A 222 -10.90 13.74 -12.90
N PHE A 223 -9.85 14.20 -12.22
CA PHE A 223 -8.97 13.33 -11.47
C PHE A 223 -9.71 12.60 -10.34
N ALA A 224 -10.52 13.31 -9.56
CA ALA A 224 -11.33 12.71 -8.50
C ALA A 224 -12.34 11.67 -9.04
N LEU A 225 -12.91 11.90 -10.22
CA LEU A 225 -13.80 10.94 -10.89
C LEU A 225 -13.06 9.67 -11.32
N GLN A 226 -11.81 9.77 -11.81
CA GLN A 226 -11.00 8.59 -12.10
C GLN A 226 -10.76 7.76 -10.82
N LEU A 227 -10.41 8.42 -9.72
CA LEU A 227 -10.23 7.71 -8.44
C LEU A 227 -11.54 7.06 -7.96
N ARG A 228 -12.67 7.76 -8.13
CA ARG A 228 -13.98 7.24 -7.77
C ARG A 228 -14.34 5.96 -8.51
N GLU A 229 -13.98 5.84 -9.78
CA GLU A 229 -14.25 4.62 -10.55
C GLU A 229 -13.62 3.37 -9.90
N ALA A 230 -12.36 3.46 -9.45
CA ALA A 230 -11.73 2.37 -8.72
C ALA A 230 -12.39 2.08 -7.37
N TYR A 231 -12.81 3.15 -6.66
CA TYR A 231 -13.54 3.02 -5.41
C TYR A 231 -14.85 2.26 -5.61
N ASP A 232 -15.68 2.68 -6.57
CA ASP A 232 -17.00 2.10 -6.83
C ASP A 232 -16.88 0.63 -7.29
N LYS A 233 -15.92 0.31 -8.20
CA LYS A 233 -15.63 -1.09 -8.61
C LYS A 233 -15.24 -1.97 -7.41
N PHE A 234 -14.45 -1.45 -6.45
CA PHE A 234 -14.12 -2.20 -5.24
C PHE A 234 -15.34 -2.36 -4.33
N GLU A 235 -16.14 -1.31 -4.13
CA GLU A 235 -17.35 -1.41 -3.29
C GLU A 235 -18.34 -2.45 -3.81
N GLU A 236 -18.47 -2.57 -5.14
CA GLU A 236 -19.35 -3.54 -5.79
C GLU A 236 -18.83 -4.99 -5.62
N LYS A 237 -17.54 -5.21 -5.92
CA LYS A 237 -17.00 -6.57 -6.06
C LYS A 237 -16.20 -7.04 -4.86
N LYS A 238 -15.78 -6.13 -3.98
CA LYS A 238 -14.79 -6.37 -2.92
C LYS A 238 -13.52 -7.05 -3.45
N GLN A 239 -13.15 -6.70 -4.69
CA GLN A 239 -11.92 -7.08 -5.38
C GLN A 239 -11.27 -5.83 -5.94
N ILE A 240 -9.94 -5.78 -5.89
CA ILE A 240 -9.20 -4.63 -6.41
C ILE A 240 -9.29 -4.67 -7.94
N PRO A 241 -9.75 -3.59 -8.60
CA PRO A 241 -9.78 -3.54 -10.06
C PRO A 241 -8.36 -3.51 -10.63
N ILE A 242 -8.21 -3.96 -11.88
CA ILE A 242 -6.96 -3.77 -12.62
C ILE A 242 -6.87 -2.30 -13.00
N ILE A 243 -5.77 -1.66 -12.60
CA ILE A 243 -5.51 -0.23 -12.79
C ILE A 243 -4.29 -0.07 -13.68
N LEU A 244 -4.48 0.59 -14.80
CA LEU A 244 -3.43 0.91 -15.77
C LEU A 244 -3.23 2.42 -15.84
N VAL A 245 -2.09 2.85 -16.37
CA VAL A 245 -1.79 4.26 -16.64
C VAL A 245 -1.56 4.43 -18.15
N ASN A 246 -2.32 5.31 -18.80
CA ASN A 246 -2.15 5.60 -20.20
C ASN A 246 -0.97 6.58 -20.45
N LYS A 247 -0.64 6.83 -21.72
CA LYS A 247 0.46 7.73 -22.12
C LYS A 247 0.29 9.19 -21.65
N LYS A 248 -0.93 9.59 -21.24
CA LYS A 248 -1.24 10.92 -20.71
C LYS A 248 -1.18 10.97 -19.18
N GLY A 249 -0.78 9.89 -18.51
CA GLY A 249 -0.74 9.79 -17.05
C GLY A 249 -2.11 9.56 -16.40
N GLN A 250 -3.16 9.29 -17.17
CA GLN A 250 -4.50 9.05 -16.65
C GLN A 250 -4.66 7.58 -16.27
N TYR A 251 -5.40 7.32 -15.20
CA TYR A 251 -5.79 5.97 -14.80
C TYR A 251 -6.87 5.42 -15.72
N VAL A 252 -6.73 4.14 -16.09
CA VAL A 252 -7.67 3.38 -16.94
C VAL A 252 -7.96 2.06 -16.24
N PHE A 253 -9.22 1.64 -16.25
CA PHE A 253 -9.71 0.46 -15.53
C PHE A 253 -10.28 -0.58 -16.50
N ASN A 254 -9.99 -1.85 -16.21
CA ASN A 254 -10.60 -3.00 -16.89
C ASN A 254 -11.65 -3.67 -16.01
#